data_c15927b3b9b8ef6aa10b6c89af8a57c5
#
_entry.id   c15927b3b9b8ef6aa10b6c89af8a57c5
#
_cell.length_a   1.000
_cell.length_b   1.000
_cell.length_c   1.000
_cell.angle_alpha   90.00
_cell.angle_beta   90.00
_cell.angle_gamma   90.00
#
_symmetry.space_group_name_H-M   'P 1'
#
loop_
_entity.id
_entity.type
_entity.pdbx_description
1 polymer ?
#
loop_
_entity_poly.entity_id
_entity_poly.type
_entity_poly.pdbx_seq_one_letter_code
_entity_poly.pdbx_strand_id
1 'polypeptide(L)'
;MDTNSNYMALADELINCIKPDMLSTFPDEYERWMVIPYCDQHKQAFWTVAEKGGDVETITSQSCCQVRFKHDSRTPGKFKQEFKGSAIIALNSKTYLCSAAPVEGEHDGKTKLSSKGLSKRTNNLTLNHYKKVLRSRCHLNGVNTGFVRKRNNTVTYSQIKRGLSYFYGKRLVCSDGVTTRPLRV
;
A
#
# COMPACT_ATOMS: atom_id res chain seq x y z
N MET A 1 -8.20 11.07 9.62
CA MET A 1 -6.95 10.45 10.07
C MET A 1 -6.13 10.13 8.83
N ASP A 2 -4.95 10.70 8.72
CA ASP A 2 -4.01 10.27 7.70
C ASP A 2 -3.41 8.95 8.17
N THR A 3 -3.69 7.88 7.43
CA THR A 3 -3.05 6.60 7.65
C THR A 3 -1.62 6.70 7.17
N ASN A 4 -0.67 6.60 8.08
CA ASN A 4 0.73 6.52 7.73
C ASN A 4 0.97 5.13 7.13
N SER A 5 1.32 5.07 5.85
CA SER A 5 1.71 3.85 5.16
C SER A 5 3.09 4.02 4.55
N ASN A 6 3.94 3.03 4.76
CA ASN A 6 5.28 2.97 4.20
C ASN A 6 5.32 1.91 3.11
N TYR A 7 6.08 2.18 2.05
CA TYR A 7 6.40 1.23 1.00
C TYR A 7 7.89 0.96 1.06
N MET A 8 8.25 -0.31 1.14
CA MET A 8 9.64 -0.74 1.14
C MET A 8 9.88 -1.64 -0.08
N ALA A 9 10.95 -1.39 -0.81
CA ALA A 9 11.48 -2.29 -1.81
C ALA A 9 12.60 -3.09 -1.17
N LEU A 10 12.46 -4.40 -1.18
CA LEU A 10 13.47 -5.34 -0.68
C LEU A 10 14.04 -6.11 -1.87
N ALA A 11 15.34 -6.38 -1.82
CA ALA A 11 16.01 -7.15 -2.86
C ALA A 11 15.67 -8.65 -2.78
N ASP A 12 15.26 -9.11 -1.59
CA ASP A 12 14.96 -10.51 -1.29
C ASP A 12 13.85 -10.58 -0.23
N GLU A 13 13.54 -11.76 0.27
CA GLU A 13 12.66 -11.95 1.44
C GLU A 13 13.18 -11.16 2.65
N LEU A 14 12.26 -10.67 3.48
CA LEU A 14 12.60 -9.77 4.58
C LEU A 14 13.72 -10.31 5.46
N ILE A 15 13.67 -11.60 5.81
CA ILE A 15 14.66 -12.23 6.68
C ILE A 15 16.07 -12.19 6.08
N ASN A 16 16.20 -12.34 4.76
CA ASN A 16 17.49 -12.32 4.05
C ASN A 16 18.06 -10.90 3.92
N CYS A 17 17.22 -9.88 4.13
CA CYS A 17 17.65 -8.47 4.11
C CYS A 17 18.11 -7.97 5.50
N ILE A 18 18.01 -8.80 6.54
CA ILE A 18 18.43 -8.45 7.90
C ILE A 18 19.95 -8.62 8.03
N LYS A 19 20.60 -7.65 8.66
CA LYS A 19 22.04 -7.75 8.94
C LYS A 19 22.32 -8.94 9.87
N PRO A 20 23.40 -9.70 9.64
CA PRO A 20 23.70 -10.90 10.42
C PRO A 20 23.80 -10.69 11.94
N ASP A 21 24.31 -9.54 12.36
CA ASP A 21 24.43 -9.14 13.77
C ASP A 21 23.06 -8.84 14.44
N MET A 22 22.04 -8.57 13.64
CA MET A 22 20.68 -8.29 14.11
C MET A 22 19.74 -9.50 14.07
N LEU A 23 20.13 -10.60 13.45
CA LEU A 23 19.23 -11.75 13.26
C LEU A 23 18.71 -12.33 14.57
N SER A 24 19.54 -12.36 15.62
CA SER A 24 19.15 -12.90 16.94
C SER A 24 18.09 -12.04 17.64
N THR A 25 18.07 -10.74 17.43
CA THR A 25 17.14 -9.81 18.08
C THR A 25 15.95 -9.44 17.19
N PHE A 26 16.03 -9.75 15.90
CA PHE A 26 15.01 -9.36 14.92
C PHE A 26 13.60 -9.91 15.23
N PRO A 27 13.41 -11.16 15.66
CA PRO A 27 12.09 -11.66 15.99
C PRO A 27 11.37 -10.83 17.07
N ASP A 28 12.09 -10.41 18.11
CA ASP A 28 11.51 -9.63 19.21
C ASP A 28 11.22 -8.19 18.77
N GLU A 29 12.11 -7.57 17.99
CA GLU A 29 11.84 -6.25 17.39
C GLU A 29 10.68 -6.31 16.40
N TYR A 30 10.58 -7.37 15.59
CA TYR A 30 9.46 -7.57 14.67
C TYR A 30 8.13 -7.64 15.43
N GLU A 31 8.07 -8.40 16.51
CA GLU A 31 6.87 -8.50 17.37
C GLU A 31 6.48 -7.16 17.99
N ARG A 32 7.47 -6.36 18.33
CA ARG A 32 7.24 -5.04 18.94
C ARG A 32 6.53 -4.08 18.00
N TRP A 33 6.91 -4.05 16.73
CA TRP A 33 6.45 -3.04 15.77
C TRP A 33 5.45 -3.55 14.73
N MET A 34 5.39 -4.86 14.50
CA MET A 34 4.57 -5.45 13.46
C MET A 34 3.38 -6.21 14.03
N VAL A 35 2.32 -6.28 13.24
CA VAL A 35 1.23 -7.24 13.47
C VAL A 35 1.75 -8.61 13.10
N ILE A 36 1.86 -9.51 14.11
CA ILE A 36 2.41 -10.84 13.92
C ILE A 36 1.34 -11.82 13.40
N PRO A 37 1.71 -12.72 12.46
CA PRO A 37 0.79 -13.71 11.91
C PRO A 37 0.73 -15.03 12.71
N TYR A 38 1.42 -15.12 13.83
CA TYR A 38 1.51 -16.31 14.68
C TYR A 38 1.16 -16.00 16.13
N CYS A 39 0.87 -17.03 16.93
CA CYS A 39 0.70 -16.91 18.37
C CYS A 39 1.96 -17.43 19.11
N ASP A 40 2.03 -17.21 20.41
CA ASP A 40 3.21 -17.54 21.21
C ASP A 40 3.61 -19.03 21.10
N GLN A 41 2.63 -19.94 20.99
CA GLN A 41 2.87 -21.37 20.80
C GLN A 41 3.52 -21.71 19.44
N HIS A 42 3.28 -20.91 18.42
CA HIS A 42 3.77 -21.16 17.07
C HIS A 42 4.93 -20.24 16.65
N LYS A 43 5.41 -19.38 17.55
CA LYS A 43 6.53 -18.46 17.28
C LYS A 43 7.76 -19.19 16.75
N GLN A 44 8.23 -20.19 17.49
CA GLN A 44 9.43 -20.95 17.12
C GLN A 44 9.28 -21.66 15.77
N ALA A 45 8.14 -22.34 15.57
CA ALA A 45 7.86 -23.03 14.32
C ALA A 45 7.82 -22.05 13.12
N PHE A 46 7.18 -20.89 13.31
CA PHE A 46 7.11 -19.86 12.28
C PHE A 46 8.52 -19.40 11.83
N TRP A 47 9.35 -18.99 12.77
CA TRP A 47 10.70 -18.50 12.46
C TRP A 47 11.60 -19.58 11.87
N THR A 48 11.52 -20.82 12.38
CA THR A 48 12.29 -21.95 11.82
C THR A 48 11.94 -22.22 10.35
N VAL A 49 10.66 -22.08 9.97
CA VAL A 49 10.22 -22.26 8.59
C VAL A 49 10.59 -21.05 7.74
N ALA A 50 10.40 -19.83 8.26
CA ALA A 50 10.72 -18.60 7.56
C ALA A 50 12.22 -18.46 7.23
N GLU A 51 13.11 -18.81 8.15
CA GLU A 51 14.57 -18.81 7.95
C GLU A 51 15.02 -19.75 6.84
N LYS A 52 14.28 -20.83 6.64
CA LYS A 52 14.57 -21.81 5.56
C LYS A 52 13.87 -21.44 4.23
N GLY A 53 13.20 -20.28 4.15
CA GLY A 53 12.43 -19.88 2.98
C GLY A 53 11.21 -20.75 2.72
N GLY A 54 10.71 -21.46 3.72
CA GLY A 54 9.55 -22.34 3.62
C GLY A 54 8.22 -21.60 3.71
N ASP A 55 7.13 -22.32 3.35
CA ASP A 55 5.78 -21.79 3.43
C ASP A 55 5.25 -21.81 4.86
N VAL A 56 4.96 -20.63 5.37
CA VAL A 56 4.42 -20.41 6.74
C VAL A 56 2.88 -20.40 6.78
N GLU A 57 2.20 -20.61 5.66
CA GLU A 57 0.74 -20.49 5.57
C GLU A 57 0.04 -21.55 6.45
N THR A 58 0.57 -22.76 6.52
CA THR A 58 0.06 -23.83 7.37
C THR A 58 0.08 -23.47 8.86
N ILE A 59 1.07 -22.72 9.30
CA ILE A 59 1.21 -22.24 10.67
C ILE A 59 0.25 -21.08 10.94
N THR A 60 0.26 -20.09 10.05
CA THR A 60 -0.50 -18.85 10.22
C THR A 60 -2.01 -19.05 10.06
N SER A 61 -2.44 -20.12 9.38
CA SER A 61 -3.85 -20.50 9.23
C SER A 61 -4.47 -21.12 10.48
N GLN A 62 -3.69 -21.51 11.48
CA GLN A 62 -4.19 -22.07 12.75
C GLN A 62 -5.12 -21.06 13.46
N SER A 63 -6.19 -21.54 14.08
CA SER A 63 -7.21 -20.71 14.72
C SER A 63 -6.64 -19.78 15.79
N CYS A 64 -5.71 -20.25 16.62
CA CYS A 64 -5.02 -19.45 17.63
C CYS A 64 -4.18 -18.32 17.02
N CYS A 65 -3.50 -18.58 15.90
CA CYS A 65 -2.75 -17.57 15.16
C CYS A 65 -3.68 -16.51 14.56
N GLN A 66 -4.81 -16.92 14.01
CA GLN A 66 -5.82 -16.00 13.46
C GLN A 66 -6.43 -15.09 14.54
N VAL A 67 -6.67 -15.62 15.74
CA VAL A 67 -7.15 -14.82 16.88
C VAL A 67 -6.11 -13.76 17.27
N ARG A 68 -4.84 -14.18 17.41
CA ARG A 68 -3.74 -13.25 17.72
C ARG A 68 -3.59 -12.17 16.67
N PHE A 69 -3.59 -12.54 15.40
CA PHE A 69 -3.50 -11.59 14.27
C PHE A 69 -4.64 -10.55 14.29
N LYS A 70 -5.88 -10.99 14.55
CA LYS A 70 -7.04 -10.09 14.66
C LYS A 70 -6.90 -9.11 15.81
N HIS A 71 -6.40 -9.57 16.96
CA HIS A 71 -6.14 -8.73 18.13
C HIS A 71 -5.06 -7.69 17.80
N ASP A 72 -3.89 -8.11 17.33
CA ASP A 72 -2.77 -7.24 17.03
C ASP A 72 -3.08 -6.24 15.90
N SER A 73 -3.91 -6.61 14.93
CA SER A 73 -4.35 -5.72 13.84
C SER A 73 -5.11 -4.48 14.33
N ARG A 74 -5.56 -4.47 15.59
CA ARG A 74 -6.28 -3.35 16.23
C ARG A 74 -5.47 -2.67 17.33
N THR A 75 -4.26 -3.17 17.60
CA THR A 75 -3.38 -2.62 18.63
C THR A 75 -2.73 -1.34 18.11
N PRO A 76 -2.91 -0.20 18.80
CA PRO A 76 -2.25 1.05 18.41
C PRO A 76 -0.72 0.91 18.43
N GLY A 77 -0.06 1.53 17.45
CA GLY A 77 1.41 1.54 17.35
C GLY A 77 2.00 0.37 16.57
N LYS A 78 1.22 -0.64 16.19
CA LYS A 78 1.69 -1.74 15.35
C LYS A 78 1.46 -1.47 13.87
N PHE A 79 2.46 -1.78 13.04
CA PHE A 79 2.36 -1.76 11.59
C PHE A 79 1.77 -3.08 11.08
N LYS A 80 0.84 -2.98 10.16
CA LYS A 80 0.23 -4.13 9.48
C LYS A 80 0.71 -4.20 8.05
N GLN A 81 1.23 -5.35 7.64
CA GLN A 81 1.50 -5.60 6.22
C GLN A 81 0.17 -5.69 5.46
N GLU A 82 -0.07 -4.73 4.58
CA GLU A 82 -1.31 -4.69 3.78
C GLU A 82 -1.18 -5.34 2.41
N PHE A 83 0.04 -5.39 1.88
CA PHE A 83 0.30 -5.96 0.56
C PHE A 83 1.76 -6.36 0.43
N LYS A 84 2.01 -7.54 -0.17
CA LYS A 84 3.31 -8.00 -0.64
C LYS A 84 3.19 -8.23 -2.15
N GLY A 85 4.14 -7.73 -2.91
CA GLY A 85 4.13 -7.88 -4.36
C GLY A 85 5.46 -7.47 -4.98
N SER A 86 5.58 -7.72 -6.27
CA SER A 86 6.82 -7.52 -7.04
C SER A 86 6.92 -6.13 -7.68
N ALA A 87 5.83 -5.37 -7.74
CA ALA A 87 5.84 -4.08 -8.41
C ALA A 87 4.87 -3.06 -7.80
N ILE A 88 5.27 -1.79 -7.88
CA ILE A 88 4.43 -0.65 -7.51
C ILE A 88 4.53 0.45 -8.56
N ILE A 89 3.39 1.04 -8.92
CA ILE A 89 3.31 2.30 -9.67
C ILE A 89 2.71 3.34 -8.73
N ALA A 90 3.51 4.26 -8.23
CA ALA A 90 3.08 5.36 -7.39
C ALA A 90 3.07 6.66 -8.20
N LEU A 91 1.89 7.21 -8.47
CA LEU A 91 1.74 8.46 -9.21
C LEU A 91 1.80 9.67 -8.28
N ASN A 92 1.10 9.57 -7.15
CA ASN A 92 1.12 10.60 -6.10
C ASN A 92 0.59 10.04 -4.78
N SER A 93 0.57 10.86 -3.73
CA SER A 93 0.04 10.50 -2.41
C SER A 93 -1.38 9.93 -2.52
N LYS A 94 -1.59 8.72 -1.98
CA LYS A 94 -2.88 7.99 -2.01
C LYS A 94 -3.36 7.59 -3.42
N THR A 95 -2.48 7.68 -4.44
CA THR A 95 -2.79 7.22 -5.81
C THR A 95 -1.67 6.33 -6.30
N TYR A 96 -1.87 5.04 -6.16
CA TYR A 96 -0.88 4.01 -6.47
C TYR A 96 -1.53 2.69 -6.87
N LEU A 97 -0.76 1.84 -7.49
CA LEU A 97 -1.10 0.46 -7.79
C LEU A 97 0.04 -0.43 -7.34
N CYS A 98 -0.29 -1.46 -6.54
CA CYS A 98 0.64 -2.54 -6.20
C CYS A 98 0.21 -3.81 -6.96
N SER A 99 1.16 -4.55 -7.49
CA SER A 99 0.94 -5.80 -8.22
C SER A 99 1.75 -6.94 -7.61
N ALA A 100 1.11 -8.08 -7.44
CA ALA A 100 1.80 -9.31 -7.01
C ALA A 100 2.64 -9.93 -8.13
N ALA A 101 2.31 -9.64 -9.39
CA ALA A 101 3.07 -10.06 -10.56
C ALA A 101 3.89 -8.90 -11.14
N PRO A 102 4.98 -9.16 -11.90
CA PRO A 102 5.72 -8.14 -12.63
C PRO A 102 4.79 -7.33 -13.55
N VAL A 103 5.08 -6.03 -13.66
CA VAL A 103 4.21 -5.10 -14.42
C VAL A 103 4.28 -5.33 -15.93
N GLU A 104 5.27 -6.07 -16.43
CA GLU A 104 5.52 -6.29 -17.86
C GLU A 104 4.72 -7.44 -18.49
N GLY A 105 3.97 -8.20 -17.70
CA GLY A 105 3.08 -9.27 -18.20
C GLY A 105 1.61 -8.86 -18.25
N GLU A 106 0.81 -9.55 -19.09
CA GLU A 106 -0.66 -9.45 -19.10
C GLU A 106 -1.31 -10.30 -17.99
N HIS A 107 -0.57 -10.69 -16.96
CA HIS A 107 -1.07 -11.60 -15.96
C HIS A 107 -1.91 -10.89 -14.90
N ASP A 108 -3.09 -11.44 -14.65
CA ASP A 108 -4.04 -11.08 -13.58
C ASP A 108 -3.53 -11.48 -12.18
N GLY A 109 -2.32 -11.02 -11.85
CA GLY A 109 -1.84 -11.09 -10.48
C GLY A 109 -2.74 -10.24 -9.57
N LYS A 110 -2.85 -10.64 -8.31
CA LYS A 110 -3.58 -9.88 -7.29
C LYS A 110 -3.05 -8.45 -7.26
N THR A 111 -3.92 -7.48 -7.54
CA THR A 111 -3.58 -6.05 -7.57
C THR A 111 -4.30 -5.29 -6.48
N LYS A 112 -3.61 -4.34 -5.86
CA LYS A 112 -4.19 -3.36 -4.95
C LYS A 112 -4.11 -1.98 -5.57
N LEU A 113 -5.26 -1.43 -5.96
CA LEU A 113 -5.36 -0.07 -6.49
C LEU A 113 -5.83 0.90 -5.41
N SER A 114 -5.19 2.06 -5.36
CA SER A 114 -5.64 3.22 -4.62
C SER A 114 -5.75 4.41 -5.56
N SER A 115 -6.85 5.15 -5.51
CA SER A 115 -7.06 6.36 -6.29
C SER A 115 -7.78 7.40 -5.45
N LYS A 116 -7.14 8.55 -5.29
CA LYS A 116 -7.74 9.69 -4.60
C LYS A 116 -8.53 10.54 -5.59
N GLY A 117 -9.81 10.71 -5.31
CA GLY A 117 -10.69 11.62 -6.08
C GLY A 117 -11.47 10.97 -7.21
N LEU A 118 -11.18 9.72 -7.58
CA LEU A 118 -12.01 8.93 -8.49
C LEU A 118 -12.42 7.61 -7.86
N SER A 119 -13.67 7.22 -8.08
CA SER A 119 -14.13 5.87 -7.76
C SER A 119 -13.51 4.86 -8.72
N LYS A 120 -12.85 3.85 -8.18
CA LYS A 120 -12.24 2.76 -8.97
C LYS A 120 -13.27 1.99 -9.79
N ARG A 121 -14.45 1.73 -9.20
CA ARG A 121 -15.55 0.99 -9.85
C ARG A 121 -16.20 1.81 -10.95
N THR A 122 -16.61 3.04 -10.66
CA THR A 122 -17.31 3.91 -11.61
C THR A 122 -16.46 4.22 -12.85
N ASN A 123 -15.14 4.27 -12.69
CA ASN A 123 -14.23 4.61 -13.79
C ASN A 123 -13.46 3.40 -14.33
N ASN A 124 -13.77 2.18 -13.86
CA ASN A 124 -13.12 0.93 -14.29
C ASN A 124 -11.58 1.04 -14.33
N LEU A 125 -11.00 1.60 -13.25
CA LEU A 125 -9.54 1.83 -13.21
C LEU A 125 -8.80 0.50 -13.17
N THR A 126 -7.85 0.34 -14.09
CA THR A 126 -7.04 -0.87 -14.26
C THR A 126 -5.54 -0.55 -14.23
N LEU A 127 -4.70 -1.58 -14.18
CA LEU A 127 -3.24 -1.47 -14.32
C LEU A 127 -2.84 -0.68 -15.57
N ASN A 128 -3.53 -0.89 -16.69
CA ASN A 128 -3.21 -0.20 -17.95
C ASN A 128 -3.40 1.31 -17.87
N HIS A 129 -4.36 1.79 -17.10
CA HIS A 129 -4.53 3.24 -16.86
C HIS A 129 -3.33 3.83 -16.12
N TYR A 130 -2.81 3.15 -15.10
CA TYR A 130 -1.62 3.59 -14.36
C TYR A 130 -0.36 3.54 -15.22
N LYS A 131 -0.16 2.45 -15.99
CA LYS A 131 0.94 2.33 -16.96
C LYS A 131 0.90 3.46 -17.99
N LYS A 132 -0.28 3.74 -18.57
CA LYS A 132 -0.47 4.81 -19.55
C LYS A 132 -0.09 6.17 -18.97
N VAL A 133 -0.62 6.51 -17.79
CA VAL A 133 -0.34 7.80 -17.13
C VAL A 133 1.15 7.96 -16.84
N LEU A 134 1.82 6.90 -16.34
CA LEU A 134 3.24 6.93 -16.05
C LEU A 134 4.10 7.08 -17.33
N ARG A 135 3.83 6.24 -18.35
CA ARG A 135 4.63 6.22 -19.59
C ARG A 135 4.45 7.48 -20.44
N SER A 136 3.19 7.90 -20.60
CA SER A 136 2.85 9.06 -21.45
C SER A 136 2.93 10.40 -20.71
N ARG A 137 3.29 10.41 -19.42
CA ARG A 137 3.38 11.61 -18.57
C ARG A 137 2.14 12.49 -18.70
N CYS A 138 0.98 11.90 -18.66
CA CYS A 138 -0.30 12.56 -18.88
C CYS A 138 -1.20 12.53 -17.65
N HIS A 139 -2.46 12.90 -17.84
CA HIS A 139 -3.52 12.69 -16.85
C HIS A 139 -4.72 12.02 -17.52
N LEU A 140 -5.53 11.36 -16.71
CA LEU A 140 -6.82 10.81 -17.11
C LEU A 140 -7.94 11.49 -16.30
N ASN A 141 -9.00 11.85 -17.01
CA ASN A 141 -10.22 12.35 -16.41
C ASN A 141 -11.16 11.18 -16.11
N GLY A 142 -11.99 11.34 -15.11
CA GLY A 142 -13.02 10.38 -14.78
C GLY A 142 -14.21 11.03 -14.10
N VAL A 143 -15.27 10.28 -13.98
CA VAL A 143 -16.51 10.72 -13.33
C VAL A 143 -16.37 10.59 -11.82
N ASN A 144 -16.66 11.67 -11.13
CA ASN A 144 -16.73 11.72 -9.68
C ASN A 144 -18.14 12.10 -9.26
N THR A 145 -18.76 11.23 -8.45
CA THR A 145 -20.07 11.52 -7.83
C THR A 145 -19.84 11.93 -6.39
N GLY A 146 -20.44 13.00 -6.00
CA GLY A 146 -20.36 13.54 -4.65
C GLY A 146 -21.72 13.96 -4.12
N PHE A 147 -21.72 14.44 -2.88
CA PHE A 147 -22.90 14.99 -2.22
C PHE A 147 -22.68 16.47 -1.96
N VAL A 148 -23.73 17.25 -2.15
CA VAL A 148 -23.74 18.66 -1.79
C VAL A 148 -25.01 18.97 -1.02
N ARG A 149 -24.88 19.73 0.06
CA ARG A 149 -26.04 20.23 0.81
C ARG A 149 -26.59 21.45 0.12
N LYS A 150 -27.88 21.39 -0.28
CA LYS A 150 -28.64 22.53 -0.80
C LYS A 150 -29.81 22.82 0.14
N ARG A 151 -29.76 23.95 0.81
CA ARG A 151 -30.75 24.32 1.86
C ARG A 151 -30.84 23.17 2.90
N ASN A 152 -32.00 22.54 3.02
CA ASN A 152 -32.26 21.46 3.98
C ASN A 152 -32.12 20.06 3.39
N ASN A 153 -31.75 19.94 2.10
CA ASN A 153 -31.65 18.67 1.41
C ASN A 153 -30.19 18.35 1.03
N THR A 154 -29.85 17.07 1.02
CA THR A 154 -28.63 16.58 0.44
C THR A 154 -28.92 16.02 -0.94
N VAL A 155 -28.22 16.53 -1.95
CA VAL A 155 -28.36 16.08 -3.34
C VAL A 155 -27.06 15.52 -3.85
N THR A 156 -27.14 14.56 -4.75
CA THR A 156 -25.97 14.04 -5.47
C THR A 156 -25.66 14.92 -6.66
N TYR A 157 -24.36 15.02 -7.00
CA TYR A 157 -23.92 15.63 -8.23
C TYR A 157 -22.87 14.74 -8.90
N SER A 158 -22.77 14.85 -10.20
CA SER A 158 -21.74 14.18 -10.99
C SER A 158 -20.92 15.24 -11.74
N GLN A 159 -19.60 15.06 -11.74
CA GLN A 159 -18.67 15.95 -12.45
C GLN A 159 -17.55 15.16 -13.08
N ILE A 160 -17.02 15.67 -14.20
CA ILE A 160 -15.77 15.18 -14.76
C ILE A 160 -14.62 15.82 -13.97
N LYS A 161 -13.71 14.99 -13.49
CA LYS A 161 -12.59 15.41 -12.66
C LYS A 161 -11.30 14.77 -13.12
N ARG A 162 -10.20 15.52 -13.05
CA ARG A 162 -8.86 14.97 -13.22
C ARG A 162 -8.56 14.01 -12.06
N GLY A 163 -8.35 12.76 -12.36
CA GLY A 163 -8.18 11.69 -11.37
C GLY A 163 -6.77 11.16 -11.28
N LEU A 164 -6.36 10.37 -12.26
CA LEU A 164 -4.98 9.91 -12.33
C LEU A 164 -4.14 10.96 -13.03
N SER A 165 -3.02 11.36 -12.42
CA SER A 165 -2.12 12.34 -13.02
C SER A 165 -0.67 11.98 -12.73
N TYR A 166 0.18 12.06 -13.75
CA TYR A 166 1.62 12.02 -13.60
C TYR A 166 2.14 13.27 -12.86
N PHE A 167 1.46 14.40 -13.05
CA PHE A 167 1.87 15.67 -12.48
C PHE A 167 1.44 15.79 -11.03
N TYR A 168 2.40 15.74 -10.14
CA TYR A 168 2.18 15.85 -8.69
C TYR A 168 2.59 17.21 -8.12
N GLY A 169 2.79 18.19 -8.96
CA GLY A 169 3.26 19.48 -8.52
C GLY A 169 2.21 20.28 -7.75
N LYS A 170 2.13 20.14 -6.44
CA LYS A 170 1.44 21.10 -5.54
C LYS A 170 2.39 22.17 -5.02
N ARG A 171 3.68 21.86 -4.99
CA ARG A 171 4.73 22.71 -4.46
C ARG A 171 6.00 22.57 -5.30
N LEU A 172 6.68 23.68 -5.48
CA LEU A 172 8.02 23.70 -6.02
C LEU A 172 9.00 23.52 -4.86
N VAL A 173 9.92 22.59 -4.98
CA VAL A 173 11.04 22.45 -4.06
C VAL A 173 12.10 23.47 -4.50
N CYS A 174 12.54 24.32 -3.58
CA CYS A 174 13.57 25.32 -3.82
C CYS A 174 14.96 24.67 -3.94
N SER A 175 15.95 25.44 -4.38
CA SER A 175 17.33 24.96 -4.60
C SER A 175 18.04 24.45 -3.34
N ASP A 176 17.55 24.81 -2.16
CA ASP A 176 18.05 24.30 -0.86
C ASP A 176 17.60 22.85 -0.56
N GLY A 177 16.73 22.27 -1.40
CA GLY A 177 16.21 20.92 -1.27
C GLY A 177 15.21 20.71 -0.10
N VAL A 178 14.95 21.71 0.71
CA VAL A 178 14.12 21.65 1.92
C VAL A 178 12.92 22.60 1.84
N THR A 179 13.16 23.85 1.48
CA THR A 179 12.12 24.88 1.36
C THR A 179 11.21 24.59 0.16
N THR A 180 9.90 24.76 0.36
CA THR A 180 8.93 24.56 -0.72
C THR A 180 8.01 25.76 -0.87
N ARG A 181 7.68 26.12 -2.13
CA ARG A 181 6.70 27.16 -2.46
C ARG A 181 5.48 26.54 -3.14
N PRO A 182 4.25 27.05 -2.89
CA PRO A 182 3.08 26.60 -3.64
C PRO A 182 3.27 26.88 -5.11
N LEU A 183 2.90 25.93 -5.98
CA LEU A 183 2.76 26.21 -7.40
C LEU A 183 1.56 27.14 -7.59
N ARG A 184 1.78 28.25 -8.24
CA ARG A 184 0.67 29.08 -8.74
C ARG A 184 0.04 28.30 -9.91
N VAL A 185 -1.21 27.91 -9.76
CA VAL A 185 -2.05 27.32 -10.81
C VAL A 185 -2.76 28.46 -11.54
#